data_4c2e6cff229b082ad5c0c4228e076527
#
_entry.id   4c2e6cff229b082ad5c0c4228e076527
#
_cell.length_a   1.000
_cell.length_b   1.000
_cell.length_c   1.000
_cell.angle_alpha   90.00
_cell.angle_beta   90.00
_cell.angle_gamma   90.00
#
_symmetry.space_group_name_H-M   'P 1'
#
loop_
_entity.id
_entity.type
_entity.pdbx_description
1 polymer ?
#
loop_
_entity_poly.entity_id
_entity_poly.type
_entity_poly.pdbx_seq_one_letter_code
_entity_poly.pdbx_strand_id
1 'polypeptide(L)'
;MMDIALLDEKLSKVLSEKRYTHSVYVSHTAVDMAKMFGVDINKAFLAGLIHDCAKYMSYDEMIDTAKRYEYTFDGMTLACPGIMHADVGALLAQYEYGIDDTGILDAIRYHTVARVGMTSLEKIIYIADMAEPMRDFDGVEKIRKSVDGGL
;
A
#
# COMPACT_ATOMS: atom_id res chain seq x y z
N MET A 1 2.56 18.81 9.07
CA MET A 1 1.65 18.26 8.02
C MET A 1 2.49 17.81 6.85
N MET A 2 2.29 16.58 6.38
CA MET A 2 3.06 16.06 5.23
C MET A 2 2.69 16.80 3.96
N ASP A 3 3.72 17.22 3.21
CA ASP A 3 3.53 17.79 1.88
C ASP A 3 3.40 16.65 0.86
N ILE A 4 2.17 16.44 0.37
CA ILE A 4 1.86 15.38 -0.60
C ILE A 4 2.66 15.57 -1.91
N ALA A 5 2.92 16.80 -2.34
CA ALA A 5 3.69 17.06 -3.55
C ALA A 5 5.15 16.63 -3.37
N LEU A 6 5.73 16.85 -2.20
CA LEU A 6 7.08 16.40 -1.89
C LEU A 6 7.17 14.87 -1.79
N LEU A 7 6.15 14.24 -1.20
CA LEU A 7 6.04 12.78 -1.15
C LEU A 7 5.97 12.19 -2.56
N ASP A 8 5.09 12.71 -3.39
CA ASP A 8 4.90 12.27 -4.77
C ASP A 8 6.21 12.39 -5.59
N GLU A 9 6.90 13.53 -5.47
CA GLU A 9 8.20 13.75 -6.09
C GLU A 9 9.24 12.71 -5.63
N LYS A 10 9.30 12.41 -4.34
CA LYS A 10 10.22 11.38 -3.80
C LYS A 10 9.91 10.00 -4.35
N LEU A 11 8.63 9.60 -4.36
CA LEU A 11 8.21 8.30 -4.87
C LEU A 11 8.52 8.14 -6.37
N SER A 12 8.30 9.18 -7.17
CA SER A 12 8.61 9.16 -8.61
C SER A 12 10.10 8.98 -8.90
N LYS A 13 10.97 9.36 -7.96
CA LYS A 13 12.43 9.21 -8.09
C LYS A 13 12.95 7.85 -7.66
N VAL A 14 12.33 7.21 -6.66
CA VAL A 14 12.82 5.92 -6.11
C VAL A 14 12.16 4.71 -6.76
N LEU A 15 10.91 4.83 -7.20
CA LEU A 15 10.19 3.75 -7.87
C LEU A 15 10.51 3.73 -9.38
N SER A 16 10.47 2.55 -9.99
CA SER A 16 10.45 2.47 -11.45
C SER A 16 9.20 3.17 -12.00
N GLU A 17 9.28 3.68 -13.24
CA GLU A 17 8.14 4.32 -13.90
C GLU A 17 6.87 3.45 -13.86
N LYS A 18 7.02 2.16 -14.14
CA LYS A 18 5.90 1.20 -14.07
C LYS A 18 5.30 1.10 -12.67
N ARG A 19 6.14 1.03 -11.63
CA ARG A 19 5.68 0.90 -10.25
C ARG A 19 5.07 2.20 -9.74
N TYR A 20 5.65 3.34 -10.07
CA TYR A 20 5.08 4.64 -9.73
C TYR A 20 3.71 4.82 -10.39
N THR A 21 3.58 4.53 -11.68
CA THR A 21 2.31 4.61 -12.41
C THR A 21 1.25 3.70 -11.76
N HIS A 22 1.61 2.46 -11.40
CA HIS A 22 0.73 1.56 -10.65
C HIS A 22 0.25 2.20 -9.34
N SER A 23 1.14 2.79 -8.56
CA SER A 23 0.79 3.44 -7.28
C SER A 23 -0.17 4.61 -7.48
N VAL A 24 0.00 5.40 -8.53
CA VAL A 24 -0.93 6.48 -8.89
C VAL A 24 -2.31 5.92 -9.23
N TYR A 25 -2.40 4.86 -10.04
CA TYR A 25 -3.68 4.22 -10.34
C TYR A 25 -4.34 3.58 -9.11
N VAL A 26 -3.56 2.97 -8.22
CA VAL A 26 -4.08 2.45 -6.94
C VAL A 26 -4.65 3.57 -6.09
N SER A 27 -3.98 4.71 -6.00
CA SER A 27 -4.49 5.86 -5.23
C SER A 27 -5.82 6.38 -5.77
N HIS A 28 -5.98 6.50 -7.08
CA HIS A 28 -7.23 6.94 -7.70
C HIS A 28 -8.36 5.91 -7.51
N THR A 29 -8.06 4.63 -7.71
CA THR A 29 -9.03 3.55 -7.48
C THR A 29 -9.46 3.51 -6.01
N ALA A 30 -8.52 3.69 -5.08
CA ALA A 30 -8.83 3.75 -3.65
C ALA A 30 -9.73 4.95 -3.29
N VAL A 31 -9.51 6.12 -3.92
CA VAL A 31 -10.38 7.30 -3.75
C VAL A 31 -11.80 7.01 -4.23
N ASP A 32 -11.96 6.40 -5.39
CA ASP A 32 -13.28 6.07 -5.93
C ASP A 32 -14.01 5.07 -5.02
N MET A 33 -13.32 4.04 -4.53
CA MET A 33 -13.87 3.12 -3.54
C MET A 33 -14.18 3.81 -2.21
N ALA A 34 -13.33 4.70 -1.73
CA ALA A 34 -13.57 5.45 -0.49
C ALA A 34 -14.85 6.30 -0.56
N LYS A 35 -15.12 6.93 -1.71
CA LYS A 35 -16.39 7.64 -1.96
C LYS A 35 -17.59 6.71 -1.90
N MET A 36 -17.48 5.51 -2.48
CA MET A 36 -18.57 4.51 -2.49
C MET A 36 -18.90 4.00 -1.08
N PHE A 37 -17.88 3.81 -0.24
CA PHE A 37 -18.02 3.15 1.06
C PHE A 37 -17.93 4.09 2.27
N GLY A 38 -17.90 5.41 2.04
CA GLY A 38 -17.89 6.40 3.12
C GLY A 38 -16.61 6.41 3.95
N VAL A 39 -15.46 6.12 3.32
CA VAL A 39 -14.14 6.17 3.94
C VAL A 39 -13.48 7.50 3.61
N ASP A 40 -12.57 7.96 4.46
CA ASP A 40 -11.80 9.19 4.24
C ASP A 40 -10.99 9.11 2.94
N ILE A 41 -11.34 9.98 1.99
CA ILE A 41 -10.72 10.03 0.66
C ILE A 41 -9.24 10.43 0.71
N ASN A 42 -8.85 11.29 1.64
CA ASN A 42 -7.45 11.71 1.76
C ASN A 42 -6.58 10.57 2.30
N LYS A 43 -7.10 9.80 3.26
CA LYS A 43 -6.43 8.60 3.77
C LYS A 43 -6.31 7.53 2.69
N ALA A 44 -7.38 7.31 1.92
CA ALA A 44 -7.38 6.34 0.81
C ALA A 44 -6.39 6.72 -0.29
N PHE A 45 -6.37 8.00 -0.68
CA PHE A 45 -5.40 8.53 -1.65
C PHE A 45 -3.97 8.29 -1.18
N LEU A 46 -3.66 8.73 0.05
CA LEU A 46 -2.31 8.66 0.59
C LEU A 46 -1.84 7.21 0.78
N ALA A 47 -2.68 6.35 1.36
CA ALA A 47 -2.35 4.94 1.52
C ALA A 47 -2.12 4.24 0.18
N GLY A 48 -2.96 4.51 -0.83
CA GLY A 48 -2.81 3.97 -2.17
C GLY A 48 -1.53 4.43 -2.86
N LEU A 49 -1.18 5.71 -2.74
CA LEU A 49 0.03 6.26 -3.36
C LEU A 49 1.31 5.65 -2.78
N ILE A 50 1.33 5.41 -1.47
CA ILE A 50 2.56 5.00 -0.75
C ILE A 50 2.64 3.49 -0.47
N HIS A 51 1.59 2.70 -0.75
CA HIS A 51 1.53 1.28 -0.34
C HIS A 51 2.75 0.45 -0.78
N ASP A 52 3.31 0.73 -1.94
CA ASP A 52 4.45 0.03 -2.54
C ASP A 52 5.78 0.80 -2.41
N CYS A 53 5.88 1.77 -1.49
CA CYS A 53 7.05 2.65 -1.38
C CYS A 53 8.38 1.92 -1.13
N ALA A 54 8.35 0.69 -0.59
CA ALA A 54 9.54 -0.15 -0.38
C ALA A 54 9.82 -1.14 -1.51
N LYS A 55 9.02 -1.15 -2.59
CA LYS A 55 9.10 -2.18 -3.64
C LYS A 55 10.39 -2.12 -4.48
N TYR A 56 11.12 -1.01 -4.44
CA TYR A 56 12.41 -0.85 -5.10
C TYR A 56 13.57 -1.47 -4.33
N MET A 57 13.38 -1.79 -3.04
CA MET A 57 14.45 -2.23 -2.14
C MET A 57 14.81 -3.70 -2.36
N SER A 58 16.10 -4.00 -2.25
CA SER A 58 16.60 -5.38 -2.19
C SER A 58 16.22 -6.04 -0.85
N TYR A 59 16.33 -7.35 -0.79
CA TYR A 59 16.13 -8.10 0.46
C TYR A 59 17.02 -7.58 1.60
N ASP A 60 18.31 -7.38 1.33
CA ASP A 60 19.26 -6.91 2.33
C ASP A 60 18.92 -5.49 2.83
N GLU A 61 18.53 -4.60 1.93
CA GLU A 61 18.08 -3.25 2.28
C GLU A 61 16.82 -3.28 3.17
N MET A 62 15.88 -4.19 2.89
CA MET A 62 14.69 -4.36 3.72
C MET A 62 15.02 -4.90 5.11
N ILE A 63 15.92 -5.87 5.20
CA ILE A 63 16.42 -6.40 6.49
C ILE A 63 17.13 -5.30 7.30
N ASP A 64 17.99 -4.52 6.66
CA ASP A 64 18.72 -3.44 7.33
C ASP A 64 17.76 -2.33 7.81
N THR A 65 16.72 -2.02 7.02
CA THR A 65 15.68 -1.07 7.42
C THR A 65 14.91 -1.56 8.65
N ALA A 66 14.52 -2.82 8.66
CA ALA A 66 13.85 -3.42 9.81
C ALA A 66 14.73 -3.37 11.08
N LYS A 67 16.02 -3.68 10.96
CA LYS A 67 16.97 -3.58 12.08
C LYS A 67 17.11 -2.14 12.58
N ARG A 68 17.18 -1.16 11.66
CA ARG A 68 17.29 0.27 12.01
C ARG A 68 16.13 0.74 12.87
N TYR A 69 14.92 0.27 12.59
CA TYR A 69 13.70 0.65 13.30
C TYR A 69 13.25 -0.41 14.34
N GLU A 70 14.14 -1.33 14.70
CA GLU A 70 13.90 -2.36 15.73
C GLU A 70 12.64 -3.20 15.46
N TYR A 71 12.37 -3.47 14.17
CA TYR A 71 11.22 -4.26 13.72
C TYR A 71 11.61 -5.71 13.51
N THR A 72 10.77 -6.62 14.00
CA THR A 72 10.95 -8.07 13.83
C THR A 72 9.87 -8.63 12.90
N PHE A 73 10.30 -9.21 11.77
CA PHE A 73 9.39 -9.93 10.88
C PHE A 73 8.87 -11.20 11.51
N ASP A 74 7.62 -11.56 11.21
CA ASP A 74 7.08 -12.88 11.56
C ASP A 74 7.69 -14.00 10.68
N GLY A 75 7.43 -15.26 11.09
CA GLY A 75 7.98 -16.42 10.39
C GLY A 75 7.47 -16.57 8.95
N MET A 76 6.25 -16.15 8.66
CA MET A 76 5.68 -16.19 7.30
C MET A 76 6.37 -15.19 6.39
N THR A 77 6.59 -13.98 6.85
CA THR A 77 7.28 -12.93 6.09
C THR A 77 8.72 -13.32 5.79
N LEU A 78 9.42 -13.92 6.77
CA LEU A 78 10.78 -14.43 6.56
C LEU A 78 10.82 -15.60 5.56
N ALA A 79 9.80 -16.46 5.56
CA ALA A 79 9.68 -17.56 4.61
C ALA A 79 9.27 -17.11 3.20
N CYS A 80 8.60 -15.97 3.08
CA CYS A 80 8.08 -15.41 1.83
C CYS A 80 8.58 -13.98 1.60
N PRO A 81 9.86 -13.77 1.21
CA PRO A 81 10.42 -12.42 1.08
C PRO A 81 9.65 -11.48 0.15
N GLY A 82 8.85 -12.02 -0.77
CA GLY A 82 8.03 -11.24 -1.69
C GLY A 82 6.96 -10.37 -1.02
N ILE A 83 6.59 -10.66 0.24
CA ILE A 83 5.61 -9.87 1.00
C ILE A 83 6.27 -8.89 1.99
N MET A 84 7.58 -8.96 2.16
CA MET A 84 8.33 -8.16 3.14
C MET A 84 8.21 -6.65 2.90
N HIS A 85 8.06 -6.22 1.65
CA HIS A 85 7.94 -4.81 1.28
C HIS A 85 6.72 -4.11 1.92
N ALA A 86 5.70 -4.84 2.32
CA ALA A 86 4.53 -4.27 2.99
C ALA A 86 4.88 -3.80 4.41
N ASP A 87 5.54 -4.62 5.19
CA ASP A 87 6.02 -4.25 6.52
C ASP A 87 7.05 -3.12 6.46
N VAL A 88 8.03 -3.24 5.57
CA VAL A 88 9.06 -2.22 5.38
C VAL A 88 8.45 -0.92 4.84
N GLY A 89 7.47 -1.00 3.96
CA GLY A 89 6.73 0.16 3.46
C GLY A 89 6.03 0.92 4.59
N ALA A 90 5.42 0.22 5.54
CA ALA A 90 4.83 0.86 6.72
C ALA A 90 5.89 1.54 7.61
N LEU A 91 7.08 0.94 7.76
CA LEU A 91 8.20 1.57 8.48
C LEU A 91 8.70 2.84 7.77
N LEU A 92 8.92 2.79 6.45
CA LEU A 92 9.31 3.96 5.68
C LEU A 92 8.25 5.06 5.74
N ALA A 93 6.97 4.69 5.61
CA ALA A 93 5.87 5.62 5.72
C ALA A 93 5.89 6.36 7.07
N GLN A 94 6.10 5.65 8.16
CA GLN A 94 6.13 6.23 9.49
C GLN A 94 7.39 7.08 9.73
N TYR A 95 8.56 6.52 9.53
CA TYR A 95 9.81 7.13 9.99
C TYR A 95 10.48 8.04 8.96
N GLU A 96 10.28 7.81 7.67
CA GLU A 96 10.93 8.60 6.62
C GLU A 96 9.98 9.55 5.88
N TYR A 97 8.69 9.19 5.82
CA TYR A 97 7.67 10.02 5.19
C TYR A 97 6.75 10.74 6.19
N GLY A 98 6.90 10.49 7.50
CA GLY A 98 6.22 11.22 8.57
C GLY A 98 4.72 10.94 8.64
N ILE A 99 4.28 9.74 8.33
CA ILE A 99 2.88 9.32 8.45
C ILE A 99 2.67 8.71 9.84
N ASP A 100 1.87 9.38 10.67
CA ASP A 100 1.55 8.91 12.03
C ASP A 100 0.17 8.24 12.13
N ASP A 101 -0.64 8.30 11.08
CA ASP A 101 -1.98 7.71 11.07
C ASP A 101 -1.90 6.18 11.02
N THR A 102 -2.30 5.54 12.11
CA THR A 102 -2.25 4.07 12.25
C THR A 102 -3.11 3.34 11.23
N GLY A 103 -4.23 3.91 10.80
CA GLY A 103 -5.09 3.33 9.77
C GLY A 103 -4.40 3.27 8.41
N ILE A 104 -3.64 4.31 8.05
CA ILE A 104 -2.83 4.34 6.83
C ILE A 104 -1.68 3.33 6.94
N LEU A 105 -0.96 3.32 8.07
CA LEU A 105 0.14 2.38 8.29
C LEU A 105 -0.31 0.92 8.23
N ASP A 106 -1.46 0.60 8.81
CA ASP A 106 -2.04 -0.74 8.75
C ASP A 106 -2.50 -1.10 7.33
N ALA A 107 -3.09 -0.17 6.59
CA ALA A 107 -3.46 -0.39 5.19
C ALA A 107 -2.24 -0.73 4.32
N ILE A 108 -1.10 -0.08 4.55
CA ILE A 108 0.17 -0.40 3.89
C ILE A 108 0.67 -1.78 4.32
N ARG A 109 0.71 -2.05 5.62
CA ARG A 109 1.26 -3.31 6.19
C ARG A 109 0.49 -4.54 5.72
N TYR A 110 -0.82 -4.46 5.61
CA TYR A 110 -1.68 -5.60 5.30
C TYR A 110 -2.16 -5.65 3.84
N HIS A 111 -1.54 -4.87 2.93
CA HIS A 111 -1.98 -4.88 1.53
C HIS A 111 -1.57 -6.13 0.75
N THR A 112 -0.59 -6.89 1.19
CA THR A 112 -0.17 -8.15 0.54
C THR A 112 -0.82 -9.37 1.18
N VAL A 113 -0.97 -9.35 2.50
CA VAL A 113 -1.55 -10.44 3.29
C VAL A 113 -2.67 -9.85 4.15
N ALA A 114 -3.88 -10.21 3.84
CA ALA A 114 -5.03 -9.79 4.63
C ALA A 114 -4.93 -10.29 6.08
N ARG A 115 -5.64 -9.63 6.98
CA ARG A 115 -5.81 -10.07 8.37
C ARG A 115 -7.26 -10.19 8.77
N VAL A 116 -7.52 -10.87 9.86
CA VAL A 116 -8.86 -10.88 10.47
C VAL A 116 -9.17 -9.49 11.02
N GLY A 117 -10.38 -9.01 10.80
CA GLY A 117 -10.84 -7.71 11.31
C GLY A 117 -10.28 -6.50 10.56
N MET A 118 -9.99 -6.65 9.25
CA MET A 118 -9.55 -5.52 8.42
C MET A 118 -10.54 -4.37 8.48
N THR A 119 -10.03 -3.15 8.62
CA THR A 119 -10.81 -1.93 8.46
C THR A 119 -11.25 -1.74 7.00
N SER A 120 -12.23 -0.87 6.77
CA SER A 120 -12.65 -0.54 5.40
C SER A 120 -11.50 0.05 4.57
N LEU A 121 -10.64 0.87 5.18
CA LEU A 121 -9.46 1.40 4.49
C LEU A 121 -8.47 0.31 4.08
N GLU A 122 -8.18 -0.65 4.97
CA GLU A 122 -7.31 -1.80 4.65
C GLU A 122 -7.88 -2.62 3.49
N LYS A 123 -9.18 -2.90 3.50
CA LYS A 123 -9.87 -3.62 2.42
C LYS A 123 -9.79 -2.86 1.10
N ILE A 124 -10.00 -1.54 1.13
CA ILE A 124 -9.92 -0.68 -0.05
C ILE A 124 -8.54 -0.77 -0.69
N ILE A 125 -7.48 -0.61 0.09
CA ILE A 125 -6.10 -0.67 -0.45
C ILE A 125 -5.78 -2.06 -1.00
N TYR A 126 -6.15 -3.12 -0.26
CA TYR A 126 -5.97 -4.50 -0.70
C TYR A 126 -6.64 -4.78 -2.05
N ILE A 127 -7.88 -4.33 -2.23
CA ILE A 127 -8.64 -4.54 -3.46
C ILE A 127 -8.17 -3.60 -4.58
N ALA A 128 -7.90 -2.34 -4.29
CA ALA A 128 -7.45 -1.35 -5.28
C ALA A 128 -6.11 -1.76 -5.93
N ASP A 129 -5.20 -2.35 -5.16
CA ASP A 129 -3.94 -2.91 -5.67
C ASP A 129 -4.18 -4.01 -6.73
N MET A 130 -5.20 -4.83 -6.54
CA MET A 130 -5.57 -5.89 -7.49
C MET A 130 -6.44 -5.43 -8.66
N ALA A 131 -7.25 -4.39 -8.45
CA ALA A 131 -8.33 -3.98 -9.36
C ALA A 131 -8.05 -2.71 -10.16
N GLU A 132 -6.91 -2.04 -9.93
CA GLU A 132 -6.58 -0.81 -10.67
C GLU A 132 -6.56 -1.06 -12.18
N PRO A 133 -6.83 0.00 -13.02
CA PRO A 133 -7.09 -0.18 -14.45
C PRO A 133 -5.99 -0.87 -15.28
N MET A 134 -4.72 -0.79 -14.84
CA MET A 134 -3.59 -1.40 -15.53
C MET A 134 -3.40 -2.88 -15.22
N ARG A 135 -4.11 -3.41 -14.20
CA ARG A 135 -4.08 -4.83 -13.89
C ARG A 135 -4.84 -5.63 -14.94
N ASP A 136 -4.18 -6.65 -15.46
CA ASP A 136 -4.73 -7.58 -16.44
C ASP A 136 -4.30 -9.01 -16.09
N PHE A 137 -5.20 -9.75 -15.47
CA PHE A 137 -5.03 -11.16 -15.13
C PHE A 137 -6.38 -11.87 -15.10
N ASP A 138 -6.37 -13.19 -15.21
CA ASP A 138 -7.59 -13.99 -15.19
C ASP A 138 -8.38 -13.77 -13.89
N GLY A 139 -9.60 -13.26 -14.03
CA GLY A 139 -10.50 -12.99 -12.89
C GLY A 139 -10.51 -11.56 -12.40
N VAL A 140 -9.66 -10.65 -12.92
CA VAL A 140 -9.64 -9.24 -12.49
C VAL A 140 -11.00 -8.56 -12.65
N GLU A 141 -11.72 -8.85 -13.71
CA GLU A 141 -13.07 -8.29 -13.94
C GLU A 141 -14.10 -8.77 -12.90
N LYS A 142 -13.94 -9.98 -12.37
CA LYS A 142 -14.79 -10.46 -11.26
C LYS A 142 -14.53 -9.67 -9.99
N ILE A 143 -13.28 -9.32 -9.70
CA ILE A 143 -12.91 -8.48 -8.56
C ILE A 143 -13.53 -7.10 -8.72
N ARG A 144 -13.36 -6.46 -9.89
CA ARG A 144 -13.94 -5.13 -10.19
C ARG A 144 -15.45 -5.11 -10.02
N LYS A 145 -16.15 -6.13 -10.52
CA LYS A 145 -17.60 -6.26 -10.36
C LYS A 145 -18.03 -6.52 -8.91
N SER A 146 -17.23 -7.26 -8.14
CA SER A 146 -17.53 -7.55 -6.73
C SER A 146 -17.51 -6.30 -5.87
N VAL A 147 -16.73 -5.27 -6.22
CA VAL A 147 -16.68 -3.99 -5.52
C VAL A 147 -18.05 -3.31 -5.51
N ASP A 148 -18.84 -3.44 -6.57
CA ASP A 148 -20.18 -2.86 -6.65
C ASP A 148 -21.16 -3.51 -5.66
N GLY A 149 -20.88 -4.71 -5.18
CA GLY A 149 -21.68 -5.45 -4.19
C GLY A 149 -21.34 -5.19 -2.73
N GLY A 150 -20.27 -4.47 -2.44
CA GLY A 150 -19.81 -4.13 -1.08
C GLY A 150 -18.39 -4.62 -0.77
N LEU A 151 -17.87 -4.16 0.37
CA LEU A 151 -16.54 -4.52 0.90
C LEU A 151 -16.57 -5.79 1.75
#